data_4a972b880a732889e257a68e202be3df
#
_entry.id   4a972b880a732889e257a68e202be3df
#
_cell.length_a   1.000
_cell.length_b   1.000
_cell.length_c   1.000
_cell.angle_alpha   90.00
_cell.angle_beta   90.00
_cell.angle_gamma   90.00
#
_symmetry.space_group_name_H-M   'P 1'
#
loop_
_entity.id
_entity.type
_entity.pdbx_description
1 polymer ?
#
loop_
_entity_poly.entity_id
_entity_poly.type
_entity_poly.pdbx_seq_one_letter_code
_entity_poly.pdbx_strand_id
1 'polypeptide(L)'
;MIDKLFRRTSQQIFDLEKELEKLLETNTKDTTEKMKWPLYQRIEKVIDLIAIRRSRRQFIVNNLITDISDMEEYEHKKTNNK
;
A
#
# COMPACT_ATOMS: atom_id res chain seq x y z
N MET A 1 0.07 -1.42 -18.06
CA MET A 1 -0.79 -2.18 -17.11
C MET A 1 -0.29 -2.14 -15.68
N ILE A 2 0.97 -2.43 -15.44
CA ILE A 2 1.58 -2.41 -14.10
C ILE A 2 1.49 -1.02 -13.47
N ASP A 3 1.73 0.04 -14.25
CA ASP A 3 1.65 1.43 -13.78
C ASP A 3 0.26 1.79 -13.25
N LYS A 4 -0.79 1.36 -13.94
CA LYS A 4 -2.17 1.60 -13.51
C LYS A 4 -2.48 0.86 -12.21
N LEU A 5 -2.04 -0.39 -12.08
CA LEU A 5 -2.22 -1.18 -10.87
C LEU A 5 -1.47 -0.56 -9.69
N PHE A 6 -0.26 -0.10 -9.91
CA PHE A 6 0.54 0.57 -8.89
C PHE A 6 -0.14 1.85 -8.41
N ARG A 7 -0.57 2.70 -9.33
CA ARG A 7 -1.25 3.97 -9.01
C ARG A 7 -2.55 3.72 -8.27
N ARG A 8 -3.35 2.75 -8.74
CA ARG A 8 -4.62 2.40 -8.10
C ARG A 8 -4.40 1.87 -6.69
N THR A 9 -3.43 0.98 -6.50
CA THR A 9 -3.11 0.43 -5.19
C THR A 9 -2.59 1.51 -4.26
N SER A 10 -1.73 2.41 -4.74
CA SER A 10 -1.22 3.55 -3.97
C SER A 10 -2.33 4.50 -3.57
N GLN A 11 -3.29 4.76 -4.46
CA GLN A 11 -4.45 5.60 -4.15
C GLN A 11 -5.33 4.95 -3.08
N GLN A 12 -5.55 3.64 -3.17
CA GLN A 12 -6.30 2.90 -2.16
C GLN A 12 -5.63 2.98 -0.78
N ILE A 13 -4.32 2.84 -0.73
CA ILE A 13 -3.55 2.98 0.52
C ILE A 13 -3.69 4.40 1.08
N PHE A 14 -3.56 5.41 0.25
CA PHE A 14 -3.70 6.81 0.65
C PHE A 14 -5.10 7.08 1.24
N ASP A 15 -6.14 6.59 0.59
CA ASP A 15 -7.52 6.75 1.07
C ASP A 15 -7.74 6.06 2.42
N LEU A 16 -7.18 4.86 2.58
CA LEU A 16 -7.25 4.12 3.84
C LEU A 16 -6.46 4.80 4.96
N GLU A 17 -5.30 5.37 4.65
CA GLU A 17 -4.49 6.12 5.62
C GLU A 17 -5.22 7.38 6.08
N LYS A 18 -5.92 8.06 5.18
CA LYS A 18 -6.77 9.21 5.55
C LYS A 18 -7.93 8.79 6.44
N GLU A 19 -8.58 7.67 6.14
CA GLU A 19 -9.64 7.13 6.97
C GLU A 19 -9.12 6.80 8.37
N LEU A 20 -7.95 6.16 8.44
CA LEU A 20 -7.30 5.83 9.70
C LEU A 20 -7.01 7.08 10.52
N GLU A 21 -6.48 8.12 9.90
CA GLU A 21 -6.20 9.40 10.54
C GLU A 21 -7.47 9.99 11.16
N LYS A 22 -8.57 10.00 10.42
CA LYS A 22 -9.86 10.47 10.92
C LYS A 22 -10.37 9.65 12.10
N LEU A 23 -10.21 8.32 12.03
CA LEU A 23 -10.62 7.43 13.10
C LEU A 23 -9.79 7.66 14.37
N LEU A 24 -8.50 7.89 14.22
CA LEU A 24 -7.61 8.19 15.35
C LEU A 24 -7.94 9.54 15.99
N GLU A 25 -8.26 10.55 15.19
CA GLU A 25 -8.73 11.84 15.70
C GLU A 25 -10.02 11.69 16.49
N THR A 26 -10.96 10.90 16.00
CA THR A 26 -12.21 10.61 16.68
C THR A 26 -11.96 9.92 18.03
N ASN A 27 -10.96 9.04 18.10
CA ASN A 27 -10.58 8.34 19.32
C ASN A 27 -10.01 9.28 20.39
N THR A 28 -9.36 10.37 20.00
CA THR A 28 -8.79 11.35 20.93
C THR A 28 -9.82 12.34 21.44
N LYS A 29 -10.96 12.48 20.76
CA LYS A 29 -12.08 13.31 21.20
C LYS A 29 -13.08 12.43 21.95
N ASP A 30 -13.62 12.96 23.03
CA ASP A 30 -14.62 12.38 23.95
C ASP A 30 -15.51 11.26 23.37
N THR A 31 -14.94 10.07 23.22
CA THR A 31 -15.71 8.89 22.84
C THR A 31 -16.15 8.17 24.12
N THR A 32 -17.45 7.96 24.27
CA THR A 32 -17.97 7.15 25.37
C THR A 32 -17.45 5.72 25.25
N GLU A 33 -17.29 5.00 26.38
CA GLU A 33 -16.79 3.63 26.37
C GLU A 33 -17.60 2.70 25.46
N LYS A 34 -18.90 2.95 25.33
CA LYS A 34 -19.76 2.19 24.42
C LYS A 34 -19.36 2.32 22.95
N MET A 35 -18.78 3.46 22.57
CA MET A 35 -18.36 3.74 21.20
C MET A 35 -16.90 3.35 20.94
N LYS A 36 -16.11 3.16 21.99
CA LYS A 36 -14.69 2.80 21.84
C LYS A 36 -14.47 1.45 21.18
N TRP A 37 -15.26 0.46 21.55
CA TRP A 37 -15.08 -0.88 21.02
C TRP A 37 -15.36 -0.99 19.51
N PRO A 38 -16.51 -0.50 19.00
CA PRO A 38 -16.73 -0.46 17.56
C PRO A 38 -15.68 0.37 16.82
N LEU A 39 -15.22 1.46 17.42
CA LEU A 39 -14.18 2.31 16.85
C LEU A 39 -12.86 1.56 16.73
N TYR A 40 -12.45 0.84 17.77
CA TYR A 40 -11.22 0.04 17.76
C TYR A 40 -11.30 -1.07 16.73
N GLN A 41 -12.45 -1.73 16.60
CA GLN A 41 -12.65 -2.76 15.58
C GLN A 41 -12.50 -2.16 14.17
N ARG A 42 -13.03 -0.98 13.94
CA ARG A 42 -12.89 -0.30 12.65
C ARG A 42 -11.44 0.10 12.38
N ILE A 43 -10.74 0.64 13.37
CA ILE A 43 -9.33 1.00 13.27
C ILE A 43 -8.50 -0.24 12.92
N GLU A 44 -8.70 -1.34 13.64
CA GLU A 44 -8.00 -2.59 13.39
C GLU A 44 -8.24 -3.10 11.96
N LYS A 45 -9.49 -3.07 11.51
CA LYS A 45 -9.85 -3.48 10.15
C LYS A 45 -9.15 -2.62 9.10
N VAL A 46 -9.11 -1.30 9.30
CA VAL A 46 -8.44 -0.38 8.37
C VAL A 46 -6.95 -0.63 8.35
N ILE A 47 -6.32 -0.87 9.50
CA ILE A 47 -4.89 -1.21 9.59
C ILE A 47 -4.62 -2.49 8.82
N ASP A 48 -5.45 -3.52 8.99
CA ASP A 48 -5.30 -4.78 8.27
C ASP A 48 -5.42 -4.59 6.75
N LEU A 49 -6.38 -3.78 6.31
CA LEU A 49 -6.56 -3.47 4.89
C LEU A 49 -5.35 -2.72 4.33
N ILE A 50 -4.80 -1.79 5.08
CA ILE A 50 -3.58 -1.06 4.70
C ILE A 50 -2.42 -2.04 4.53
N ALA A 51 -2.25 -2.95 5.48
CA ALA A 51 -1.18 -3.96 5.43
C ALA A 51 -1.31 -4.85 4.19
N ILE A 52 -2.53 -5.33 3.89
CA ILE A 52 -2.81 -6.13 2.71
C ILE A 52 -2.49 -5.36 1.43
N ARG A 53 -2.92 -4.09 1.34
CA ARG A 53 -2.68 -3.25 0.16
C ARG A 53 -1.20 -2.90 -0.02
N ARG A 54 -0.48 -2.66 1.08
CA ARG A 54 0.97 -2.41 1.05
C ARG A 54 1.72 -3.64 0.56
N SER A 55 1.34 -4.83 1.01
CA SER A 55 1.93 -6.09 0.54
C SER A 55 1.71 -6.26 -0.96
N ARG A 56 0.51 -5.95 -1.44
CA ARG A 56 0.17 -6.00 -2.86
C ARG A 56 1.01 -5.00 -3.66
N ARG A 57 1.16 -3.78 -3.16
CA ARG A 57 1.99 -2.76 -3.79
C ARG A 57 3.45 -3.19 -3.86
N GLN A 58 3.97 -3.77 -2.79
CA GLN A 58 5.34 -4.27 -2.74
C GLN A 58 5.56 -5.38 -3.77
N PHE A 59 4.59 -6.27 -3.93
CA PHE A 59 4.64 -7.32 -4.95
C PHE A 59 4.71 -6.71 -6.36
N ILE A 60 3.90 -5.68 -6.65
CA ILE A 60 3.92 -4.98 -7.93
C ILE A 60 5.28 -4.31 -8.16
N VAL A 61 5.82 -3.64 -7.14
CA VAL A 61 7.13 -2.98 -7.21
C VAL A 61 8.24 -4.00 -7.46
N ASN A 62 8.21 -5.14 -6.77
CA ASN A 62 9.21 -6.19 -6.93
C ASN A 62 9.19 -6.75 -8.36
N ASN A 63 8.02 -6.97 -8.93
CA ASN A 63 7.90 -7.42 -10.32
C ASN A 63 8.42 -6.36 -11.29
N LEU A 64 8.11 -5.09 -11.06
CA LEU A 64 8.59 -4.01 -11.90
C LEU A 64 10.13 -3.89 -11.84
N ILE A 65 10.71 -4.00 -10.65
CA ILE A 65 12.17 -3.98 -10.46
C ILE A 65 12.82 -5.15 -11.17
N THR A 66 12.22 -6.34 -11.08
CA THR A 66 12.71 -7.54 -11.78
C THR A 66 12.70 -7.33 -13.30
N ASP A 67 11.62 -6.79 -13.84
CA ASP A 67 11.51 -6.50 -15.26
C ASP A 67 12.58 -5.50 -15.72
N ILE A 68 12.80 -4.44 -14.95
CA ILE A 68 13.83 -3.44 -15.24
C ILE A 68 15.23 -4.08 -15.18
N SER A 69 15.49 -4.88 -14.15
CA SER A 69 16.77 -5.58 -14.00
C SER A 69 17.05 -6.53 -15.18
N ASP A 70 16.02 -7.26 -15.60
CA ASP A 70 16.13 -8.16 -16.75
C ASP A 70 16.44 -7.37 -18.04
N MET A 71 15.82 -6.22 -18.22
CA MET A 71 16.08 -5.35 -19.36
C MET A 71 17.52 -4.80 -19.34
N GLU A 72 17.98 -4.34 -18.18
CA GLU A 72 19.33 -3.85 -18.00
C GLU A 72 20.36 -4.95 -18.27
N GLU A 73 20.11 -6.14 -17.76
CA GLU A 73 20.97 -7.29 -17.99
C GLU A 73 21.05 -7.65 -19.47
N TYR A 74 19.92 -7.61 -20.17
CA TYR A 74 19.87 -7.85 -21.60
C TYR A 74 20.69 -6.81 -22.38
N GLU A 75 20.53 -5.54 -22.07
CA GLU A 75 21.28 -4.47 -22.71
C GLU A 75 22.79 -4.58 -22.42
N HIS A 76 23.16 -4.95 -21.21
CA HIS A 76 24.54 -5.15 -20.80
C HIS A 76 25.19 -6.30 -21.59
N LYS A 77 24.50 -7.43 -21.72
CA LYS A 77 24.97 -8.57 -22.52
C LYS A 77 25.15 -8.18 -24.00
N LYS A 78 24.21 -7.41 -24.54
CA LYS A 78 24.27 -6.93 -25.91
C LYS A 78 25.47 -6.03 -26.14
N THR A 79 25.81 -5.20 -25.16
CA THR A 79 26.96 -4.31 -25.22
C THR A 79 28.29 -5.08 -25.10
N ASN A 80 28.33 -6.12 -24.24
CA ASN A 80 29.53 -6.92 -24.03
C ASN A 80 29.86 -7.90 -25.17
N ASN A 81 28.90 -8.21 -26.02
CA ASN A 81 29.07 -9.11 -27.12
C ASN A 81 29.60 -8.44 -28.40
N LYS A 82 30.03 -7.24 -28.27
CA LYS A 82 30.78 -6.56 -29.34
C LYS A 82 32.26 -6.97 -29.28
#